data_fec4b10f67a8385a955a7c017b86a267
#
_entry.id   fec4b10f67a8385a955a7c017b86a267
#
_cell.length_a   1.000
_cell.length_b   1.000
_cell.length_c   1.000
_cell.angle_alpha   90.00
_cell.angle_beta   90.00
_cell.angle_gamma   90.00
#
_symmetry.space_group_name_H-M   'P 1'
#
loop_
_entity.id
_entity.type
_entity.pdbx_description
1 polymer ?
#
loop_
_entity_poly.entity_id
_entity_poly.type
_entity_poly.pdbx_seq_one_letter_code
_entity_poly.pdbx_strand_id
1 'polypeptide(L)'
;MLNAKITGIASYLPDYVLTNDELSQMVDTNDEWITTRVGIKERRILKKEVGSSYMGIQAVSKLLEETGTNPDEVDLIICATSNPDYRFPSTA
;
A
#
# COMPACT_ATOMS: atom_id res chain seq x y z
N MET A 1 18.94 27.17 -8.04
CA MET A 1 18.74 25.74 -8.30
C MET A 1 17.59 25.21 -7.47
N LEU A 2 16.68 24.48 -8.09
CA LEU A 2 15.59 23.85 -7.37
C LEU A 2 16.05 22.53 -6.78
N ASN A 3 15.75 22.33 -5.51
CA ASN A 3 16.06 21.10 -4.79
C ASN A 3 14.76 20.45 -4.32
N ALA A 4 14.80 19.14 -4.23
CA ALA A 4 13.69 18.36 -3.66
C ALA A 4 14.19 17.59 -2.44
N LYS A 5 13.36 17.48 -1.43
CA LYS A 5 13.67 16.65 -0.28
C LYS A 5 12.40 15.94 0.21
N ILE A 6 12.62 14.78 0.82
CA ILE A 6 11.53 14.03 1.45
C ILE A 6 11.33 14.60 2.85
N THR A 7 10.13 15.10 3.14
CA THR A 7 9.81 15.73 4.42
C THR A 7 8.96 14.84 5.33
N GLY A 8 8.47 13.72 4.81
CA GLY A 8 7.72 12.77 5.61
C GLY A 8 7.48 11.49 4.86
N ILE A 9 7.20 10.43 5.60
CA ILE A 9 6.87 9.12 5.05
C ILE A 9 5.87 8.45 5.98
N ALA A 10 4.89 7.76 5.41
CA ALA A 10 3.91 7.00 6.18
C ALA A 10 3.44 5.79 5.36
N SER A 11 2.90 4.81 6.06
CA SER A 11 2.39 3.60 5.45
C SER A 11 1.10 3.16 6.11
N TYR A 12 0.38 2.28 5.42
CA TYR A 12 -0.79 1.61 5.97
C TYR A 12 -0.72 0.13 5.63
N LEU A 13 -0.90 -0.71 6.64
CA LEU A 13 -0.96 -2.15 6.49
C LEU A 13 -2.33 -2.64 6.93
N PRO A 14 -3.10 -3.30 6.06
CA PRO A 14 -4.35 -3.94 6.48
C PRO A 14 -4.13 -4.93 7.61
N ASP A 15 -5.17 -5.18 8.41
CA ASP A 15 -5.05 -6.01 9.61
C ASP A 15 -4.89 -7.50 9.31
N TYR A 16 -5.46 -7.98 8.20
CA TYR A 16 -5.42 -9.39 7.89
C TYR A 16 -4.05 -9.83 7.37
N VAL A 17 -3.44 -10.76 8.07
CA VAL A 17 -2.13 -11.34 7.72
C VAL A 17 -2.37 -12.65 6.99
N LEU A 18 -1.94 -12.71 5.72
CA LEU A 18 -1.97 -13.95 4.94
C LEU A 18 -0.57 -14.58 4.98
N THR A 19 -0.44 -15.67 5.72
CA THR A 19 0.83 -16.39 5.82
C THR A 19 1.06 -17.28 4.61
N ASN A 20 2.31 -17.72 4.42
CA ASN A 20 2.62 -18.69 3.36
C ASN A 20 1.87 -20.00 3.54
N ASP A 21 1.68 -20.44 4.80
CA ASP A 21 0.95 -21.67 5.08
C ASP A 21 -0.52 -21.57 4.67
N GLU A 22 -1.16 -20.44 4.98
CA GLU A 22 -2.54 -20.19 4.55
C GLU A 22 -2.64 -20.11 3.02
N LEU A 23 -1.68 -19.43 2.39
CA LEU A 23 -1.64 -19.32 0.93
C LEU A 23 -1.49 -20.67 0.26
N SER A 24 -0.71 -21.58 0.86
CA SER A 24 -0.50 -22.95 0.33
C SER A 24 -1.78 -23.77 0.26
N GLN A 25 -2.80 -23.39 1.02
CA GLN A 25 -4.12 -24.05 0.97
C GLN A 25 -4.97 -23.58 -0.21
N MET A 26 -4.62 -22.46 -0.82
CA MET A 26 -5.38 -21.86 -1.92
C MET A 26 -4.72 -22.06 -3.28
N VAL A 27 -3.38 -22.11 -3.32
CA VAL A 27 -2.63 -22.28 -4.54
C VAL A 27 -1.49 -23.28 -4.33
N ASP A 28 -0.94 -23.81 -5.44
CA ASP A 28 0.13 -24.81 -5.40
C ASP A 28 1.47 -24.15 -5.07
N THR A 29 1.72 -23.99 -3.77
CA THR A 29 2.96 -23.42 -3.25
C THR A 29 3.20 -23.89 -1.81
N ASN A 30 4.34 -23.52 -1.23
CA ASN A 30 4.63 -23.76 0.18
C ASN A 30 5.58 -22.69 0.71
N ASP A 31 5.71 -22.62 2.04
CA ASP A 31 6.56 -21.61 2.69
C ASP A 31 8.02 -21.71 2.27
N GLU A 32 8.56 -22.91 2.16
CA GLU A 32 9.95 -23.12 1.76
C GLU A 32 10.23 -22.54 0.37
N TRP A 33 9.36 -22.83 -0.58
CA TRP A 33 9.49 -22.33 -1.94
C TRP A 33 9.44 -20.81 -2.01
N ILE A 34 8.46 -20.20 -1.33
CA ILE A 34 8.29 -18.75 -1.33
C ILE A 34 9.46 -18.07 -0.63
N THR A 35 9.83 -18.54 0.54
CA THR A 35 10.92 -17.96 1.33
C THR A 35 12.26 -18.06 0.60
N THR A 36 12.54 -19.20 -0.05
CA THR A 36 13.76 -19.40 -0.82
C THR A 36 13.83 -18.45 -2.02
N ARG A 37 12.69 -18.22 -2.69
CA ARG A 37 12.64 -17.42 -3.90
C ARG A 37 12.66 -15.91 -3.66
N VAL A 38 11.88 -15.44 -2.68
CA VAL A 38 11.66 -14.00 -2.47
C VAL A 38 11.82 -13.55 -1.03
N GLY A 39 11.97 -14.47 -0.08
CA GLY A 39 12.13 -14.13 1.32
C GLY A 39 10.85 -13.64 2.02
N ILE A 40 9.72 -13.66 1.33
CA ILE A 40 8.46 -13.18 1.88
C ILE A 40 7.81 -14.29 2.71
N LYS A 41 7.48 -13.99 3.96
CA LYS A 41 6.85 -14.96 4.87
C LYS A 41 5.34 -14.73 5.00
N GLU A 42 4.91 -13.50 4.86
CA GLU A 42 3.51 -13.12 4.99
C GLU A 42 3.24 -11.83 4.23
N ARG A 43 1.98 -11.55 3.97
CA ARG A 43 1.52 -10.30 3.36
C ARG A 43 0.21 -9.87 4.01
N ARG A 44 -0.13 -8.62 3.81
CA ARG A 44 -1.37 -8.05 4.33
C ARG A 44 -2.41 -7.97 3.23
N ILE A 45 -3.63 -8.34 3.56
CA ILE A 45 -4.74 -8.36 2.59
C ILE A 45 -5.85 -7.46 3.11
N LEU A 46 -6.34 -6.59 2.24
CA LEU A 46 -7.48 -5.74 2.55
C LEU A 46 -8.77 -6.53 2.31
N LYS A 47 -9.44 -6.90 3.41
CA LYS A 47 -10.66 -7.71 3.39
C LYS A 47 -11.93 -6.87 3.33
N LYS A 48 -11.86 -5.69 2.72
CA LYS A 48 -13.00 -4.80 2.55
C LYS A 48 -13.35 -4.69 1.07
N GLU A 49 -14.63 -4.52 0.77
CA GLU A 49 -15.09 -4.31 -0.60
C GLU A 49 -14.88 -2.85 -1.02
N VAL A 50 -13.63 -2.41 -1.00
CA VAL A 50 -13.22 -1.05 -1.35
C VAL A 50 -11.98 -1.13 -2.24
N GLY A 51 -11.71 -0.09 -2.98
CA GLY A 51 -10.56 -0.04 -3.87
C GLY A 51 -9.25 0.30 -3.17
N SER A 52 -8.18 0.34 -3.94
CA SER A 52 -6.83 0.66 -3.44
C SER A 52 -6.74 2.05 -2.84
N SER A 53 -7.62 2.97 -3.23
CA SER A 53 -7.65 4.31 -2.66
C SER A 53 -7.90 4.30 -1.15
N TYR A 54 -8.61 3.31 -0.62
CA TYR A 54 -8.82 3.19 0.82
C TYR A 54 -7.49 3.15 1.56
N MET A 55 -6.57 2.29 1.11
CA MET A 55 -5.25 2.17 1.73
C MET A 55 -4.43 3.45 1.58
N GLY A 56 -4.51 4.06 0.40
CA GLY A 56 -3.84 5.34 0.13
C GLY A 56 -4.33 6.46 1.04
N ILE A 57 -5.64 6.56 1.21
CA ILE A 57 -6.25 7.56 2.09
C ILE A 57 -5.80 7.38 3.54
N GLN A 58 -5.75 6.15 4.03
CA GLN A 58 -5.29 5.88 5.38
C GLN A 58 -3.83 6.30 5.58
N ALA A 59 -2.96 5.96 4.63
CA ALA A 59 -1.55 6.32 4.70
C ALA A 59 -1.34 7.84 4.59
N VAL A 60 -2.01 8.49 3.65
CA VAL A 60 -1.88 9.94 3.42
C VAL A 60 -2.45 10.73 4.60
N SER A 61 -3.58 10.32 5.16
CA SER A 61 -4.16 10.99 6.34
C SER A 61 -3.20 10.97 7.52
N LYS A 62 -2.55 9.83 7.74
CA LYS A 62 -1.55 9.68 8.77
C LYS A 62 -0.34 10.58 8.51
N LEU A 63 0.12 10.63 7.25
CA LEU A 63 1.24 11.46 6.84
C LEU A 63 0.97 12.94 7.07
N LEU A 64 -0.19 13.42 6.65
CA LEU A 64 -0.57 14.83 6.82
C LEU A 64 -0.66 15.21 8.30
N GLU A 65 -1.21 14.32 9.12
CA GLU A 65 -1.31 14.53 10.56
C GLU A 65 0.07 14.58 11.21
N GLU A 66 0.95 13.63 10.89
CA GLU A 66 2.29 13.54 11.48
C GLU A 66 3.19 14.71 11.07
N THR A 67 3.05 15.21 9.85
CA THR A 67 3.87 16.32 9.34
C THR A 67 3.26 17.69 9.58
N GLY A 68 1.98 17.76 9.98
CA GLY A 68 1.27 19.01 10.13
C GLY A 68 1.01 19.71 8.80
N THR A 69 1.04 18.98 7.68
CA THR A 69 0.83 19.54 6.36
C THR A 69 -0.65 19.76 6.08
N ASN A 70 -0.99 20.95 5.59
CA ASN A 70 -2.35 21.23 5.15
C ASN A 70 -2.53 20.66 3.74
N PRO A 71 -3.63 19.89 3.47
CA PRO A 71 -3.89 19.38 2.12
C PRO A 71 -3.86 20.45 1.03
N ASP A 72 -4.24 21.69 1.35
CA ASP A 72 -4.25 22.79 0.38
C ASP A 72 -2.83 23.18 -0.09
N GLU A 73 -1.79 22.75 0.62
CA GLU A 73 -0.40 22.99 0.24
C GLU A 73 0.11 21.99 -0.81
N VAL A 74 -0.67 20.97 -1.13
CA VAL A 74 -0.26 19.93 -2.08
C VAL A 74 -0.56 20.39 -3.51
N ASP A 75 0.49 20.46 -4.32
CA ASP A 75 0.38 20.92 -5.72
C ASP A 75 0.29 19.75 -6.71
N LEU A 76 0.81 18.57 -6.35
CA LEU A 76 0.87 17.43 -7.25
C LEU A 76 0.74 16.13 -6.47
N ILE A 77 -0.05 15.21 -7.01
CA ILE A 77 -0.19 13.85 -6.49
C ILE A 77 0.26 12.86 -7.56
N ILE A 78 1.17 11.96 -7.18
CA ILE A 78 1.59 10.87 -8.06
C ILE A 78 1.22 9.57 -7.37
N CYS A 79 0.36 8.78 -8.01
CA CYS A 79 -0.09 7.50 -7.48
C CYS A 79 0.36 6.36 -8.40
N ALA A 80 1.30 5.55 -7.92
CA ALA A 80 1.82 4.42 -8.66
C ALA A 80 1.09 3.15 -8.22
N THR A 81 0.26 2.60 -9.10
CA THR A 81 -0.46 1.36 -8.81
C THR A 81 -0.72 0.57 -10.09
N SER A 82 -0.69 -0.75 -9.98
CA SER A 82 -1.11 -1.66 -11.05
C SER A 82 -2.58 -2.08 -10.90
N ASN A 83 -3.18 -1.80 -9.73
CA ASN A 83 -4.57 -2.16 -9.42
C ASN A 83 -5.36 -0.92 -8.97
N PRO A 84 -5.63 0.04 -9.89
CA PRO A 84 -6.39 1.23 -9.53
C PRO A 84 -7.86 0.90 -9.23
N ASP A 85 -8.55 1.81 -8.54
CA ASP A 85 -9.99 1.66 -8.28
C ASP A 85 -10.77 1.57 -9.59
N TYR A 86 -10.39 2.37 -10.57
CA TYR A 86 -10.99 2.39 -11.91
C TYR A 86 -9.89 2.50 -12.96
N ARG A 87 -10.18 2.02 -14.16
CA ARG A 87 -9.24 2.19 -15.28
C ARG A 87 -9.06 3.67 -15.63
N PHE A 88 -10.15 4.42 -15.54
CA PHE A 88 -10.16 5.85 -15.77
C PHE A 88 -11.39 6.46 -15.12
N PRO A 89 -11.23 7.47 -14.23
CA PRO A 89 -9.94 7.95 -13.71
C PRO A 89 -9.27 6.92 -12.80
N SER A 90 -7.95 6.98 -12.67
CA SER A 90 -7.20 6.11 -11.78
C SER A 90 -7.36 6.53 -10.31
N THR A 91 -6.66 5.83 -9.40
CA THR A 91 -6.79 6.01 -7.94
C THR A 91 -6.44 7.43 -7.46
N ALA A 92 -5.52 8.08 -8.13
CA ALA A 92 -5.16 9.46 -7.77
C ALA A 92 -6.31 10.41 -7.99
#